data_48faee895a63fa48cf492460720fedfe
#
_entry.id   48faee895a63fa48cf492460720fedfe
#
_cell.length_a   1.000
_cell.length_b   1.000
_cell.length_c   1.000
_cell.angle_alpha   90.00
_cell.angle_beta   90.00
_cell.angle_gamma   90.00
#
_symmetry.space_group_name_H-M   'P 1'
#
loop_
_entity.id
_entity.type
_entity.pdbx_description
1 polymer ?
#
loop_
_entity_poly.entity_id
_entity_poly.type
_entity_poly.pdbx_seq_one_letter_code
_entity_poly.pdbx_strand_id
1 'polypeptide(L)'
;TLTYDTNITKNGFKNVDVDFLRKRKMAYIISGTLLIVGIGSLLTNGLNYGVDFKGGRTYTVRFAENVSAPEVANSLKDAFGSSPEVKTFGSANQLKITTKYKIDDNGVGVDDEIQNLLYTGVQNFLPDGISYDQFKGADNEMNVGIMQSIKVGPTIADDIKQAAFWAILGSLIVVFLYILLRFRKWQFSLGAVAAVFHDVLIVLSIFSLFYKVLPFDMEIGQSFIAAILT
;
A
#
# COMPACT_ATOMS: atom_id res chain seq x y z
N THR A 1 44.98 -16.62 -5.83
CA THR A 1 44.01 -15.56 -5.45
C THR A 1 43.17 -15.19 -6.65
N LEU A 2 41.88 -15.53 -6.57
CA LEU A 2 40.90 -15.14 -7.57
C LEU A 2 40.66 -13.62 -7.45
N THR A 3 41.11 -12.86 -8.42
CA THR A 3 40.79 -11.44 -8.55
C THR A 3 39.48 -11.29 -9.32
N TYR A 4 38.45 -10.75 -8.67
CA TYR A 4 37.14 -10.50 -9.27
C TYR A 4 37.06 -9.13 -9.98
N ASP A 5 38.21 -8.45 -10.17
CA ASP A 5 38.27 -7.14 -10.81
C ASP A 5 38.20 -7.27 -12.32
N THR A 6 37.22 -6.61 -12.92
CA THR A 6 37.18 -6.38 -14.38
C THR A 6 37.89 -5.06 -14.73
N ASN A 7 38.35 -4.90 -15.98
CA ASN A 7 39.02 -3.66 -16.43
C ASN A 7 38.16 -2.39 -16.20
N ILE A 8 36.84 -2.54 -16.09
CA ILE A 8 35.89 -1.46 -15.83
C ILE A 8 35.80 -1.16 -14.33
N THR A 9 35.79 -2.18 -13.45
CA THR A 9 35.64 -2.01 -12.00
C THR A 9 36.93 -1.68 -11.28
N LYS A 10 38.09 -2.06 -11.84
CA LYS A 10 39.41 -1.88 -11.24
C LYS A 10 39.81 -0.43 -10.92
N ASN A 11 39.27 0.54 -11.67
CA ASN A 11 39.53 1.97 -11.49
C ASN A 11 38.28 2.80 -11.13
N GLY A 12 37.08 2.21 -11.16
CA GLY A 12 35.81 2.93 -11.01
C GLY A 12 35.63 3.63 -9.65
N PHE A 13 36.25 3.13 -8.59
CA PHE A 13 36.11 3.68 -7.23
C PHE A 13 37.44 4.14 -6.61
N LYS A 14 38.53 4.11 -7.37
CA LYS A 14 39.87 4.40 -6.85
C LYS A 14 40.08 5.85 -6.39
N ASN A 15 39.28 6.79 -6.91
CA ASN A 15 39.35 8.22 -6.62
C ASN A 15 38.11 8.78 -5.92
N VAL A 16 37.21 7.90 -5.43
CA VAL A 16 36.02 8.32 -4.69
C VAL A 16 36.35 8.39 -3.21
N ASP A 17 36.94 9.52 -2.81
CA ASP A 17 37.12 9.87 -1.39
C ASP A 17 35.88 10.65 -0.93
N VAL A 18 34.87 9.93 -0.45
CA VAL A 18 33.66 10.55 0.12
C VAL A 18 33.79 10.54 1.63
N ASP A 19 34.08 11.70 2.20
CA ASP A 19 34.09 11.90 3.66
C ASP A 19 32.64 11.93 4.19
N PHE A 20 32.06 10.74 4.43
CA PHE A 20 30.72 10.56 4.97
C PHE A 20 30.54 11.17 6.36
N LEU A 21 31.57 11.10 7.19
CA LEU A 21 31.51 11.62 8.56
C LEU A 21 31.43 13.15 8.59
N ARG A 22 32.09 13.83 7.68
CA ARG A 22 32.02 15.28 7.54
C ARG A 22 30.66 15.76 7.07
N LYS A 23 29.98 14.96 6.22
CA LYS A 23 28.64 15.27 5.66
C LYS A 23 27.49 14.92 6.60
N ARG A 24 27.74 14.35 7.80
CA ARG A 24 26.69 13.95 8.75
C ARG A 24 25.72 15.08 9.13
N LYS A 25 26.21 16.33 9.25
CA LYS A 25 25.35 17.49 9.57
C LYS A 25 24.30 17.75 8.47
N MET A 26 24.73 17.62 7.21
CA MET A 26 23.81 17.77 6.07
C MET A 26 22.78 16.63 6.05
N ALA A 27 23.19 15.40 6.32
CA ALA A 27 22.27 14.26 6.42
C ALA A 27 21.23 14.46 7.54
N TYR A 28 21.64 14.97 8.72
CA TYR A 28 20.73 15.28 9.82
C TYR A 28 19.73 16.38 9.47
N ILE A 29 20.15 17.42 8.74
CA ILE A 29 19.27 18.51 8.30
C ILE A 29 18.24 17.96 7.30
N ILE A 30 18.68 17.20 6.30
CA ILE A 30 17.77 16.61 5.30
C ILE A 30 16.76 15.68 5.97
N SER A 31 17.24 14.73 6.77
CA SER A 31 16.40 13.78 7.47
C SER A 31 15.45 14.47 8.47
N GLY A 32 15.94 15.43 9.24
CA GLY A 32 15.12 16.19 10.17
C GLY A 32 14.03 17.00 9.47
N THR A 33 14.35 17.63 8.33
CA THR A 33 13.38 18.36 7.53
C THR A 33 12.29 17.41 6.98
N LEU A 34 12.69 16.26 6.42
CA LEU A 34 11.76 15.25 5.95
C LEU A 34 10.83 14.76 7.06
N LEU A 35 11.37 14.51 8.26
CA LEU A 35 10.56 14.10 9.41
C LEU A 35 9.58 15.20 9.85
N ILE A 36 10.00 16.46 9.93
CA ILE A 36 9.12 17.56 10.33
C ILE A 36 7.97 17.72 9.33
N VAL A 37 8.28 17.76 8.03
CA VAL A 37 7.27 17.86 6.96
C VAL A 37 6.38 16.63 6.97
N GLY A 38 6.96 15.44 7.13
CA GLY A 38 6.24 14.19 7.16
C GLY A 38 5.29 14.06 8.36
N ILE A 39 5.74 14.39 9.56
CA ILE A 39 4.89 14.40 10.76
C ILE A 39 3.78 15.44 10.61
N GLY A 40 4.09 16.63 10.07
CA GLY A 40 3.09 17.62 9.73
C GLY A 40 2.01 17.09 8.78
N SER A 41 2.43 16.35 7.75
CA SER A 41 1.50 15.68 6.83
C SER A 41 0.69 14.59 7.52
N LEU A 42 1.31 13.76 8.35
CA LEU A 42 0.62 12.71 9.11
C LEU A 42 -0.49 13.28 10.01
N LEU A 43 -0.25 14.45 10.61
CA LEU A 43 -1.23 15.12 11.49
C LEU A 43 -2.36 15.81 10.70
N THR A 44 -2.08 16.31 9.50
CA THR A 44 -3.06 17.05 8.69
C THR A 44 -3.79 16.19 7.68
N ASN A 45 -3.07 15.37 6.92
CA ASN A 45 -3.62 14.51 5.88
C ASN A 45 -4.00 13.12 6.39
N GLY A 46 -3.35 12.63 7.47
CA GLY A 46 -3.48 11.27 7.95
C GLY A 46 -2.83 10.25 7.01
N LEU A 47 -3.31 9.02 7.08
CA LEU A 47 -2.88 7.88 6.26
C LEU A 47 -4.07 7.31 5.50
N ASN A 48 -3.83 6.82 4.29
CA ASN A 48 -4.83 6.05 3.55
C ASN A 48 -4.76 4.58 3.97
N TYR A 49 -5.69 4.18 4.85
CA TYR A 49 -5.79 2.80 5.28
C TYR A 49 -6.62 1.98 4.29
N GLY A 50 -6.10 0.82 3.90
CA GLY A 50 -6.81 -0.18 3.11
C GLY A 50 -7.98 -0.84 3.85
N VAL A 51 -8.70 -1.69 3.12
CA VAL A 51 -9.86 -2.43 3.66
C VAL A 51 -9.49 -3.33 4.84
N ASP A 52 -8.24 -3.79 4.91
CA ASP A 52 -7.73 -4.59 6.03
C ASP A 52 -7.88 -3.86 7.38
N PHE A 53 -7.80 -2.52 7.36
CA PHE A 53 -7.86 -1.69 8.56
C PHE A 53 -9.15 -0.87 8.70
N LYS A 54 -9.86 -0.59 7.60
CA LYS A 54 -11.10 0.18 7.62
C LYS A 54 -12.35 -0.68 7.56
N GLY A 55 -12.20 -1.93 7.15
CA GLY A 55 -13.29 -2.74 6.63
C GLY A 55 -13.73 -2.26 5.24
N GLY A 56 -14.32 -3.11 4.44
CA GLY A 56 -14.82 -2.79 3.11
C GLY A 56 -14.76 -3.97 2.17
N ARG A 57 -15.17 -3.72 0.92
CA ARG A 57 -15.01 -4.62 -0.21
C ARG A 57 -14.09 -3.97 -1.23
N THR A 58 -13.11 -4.73 -1.69
CA THR A 58 -12.19 -4.31 -2.75
C THR A 58 -12.30 -5.28 -3.91
N TYR A 59 -12.47 -4.72 -5.09
CA TYR A 59 -12.49 -5.44 -6.35
C TYR A 59 -11.32 -4.97 -7.20
N THR A 60 -10.50 -5.90 -7.68
CA THR A 60 -9.51 -5.62 -8.71
C THR A 60 -10.15 -5.97 -10.04
N VAL A 61 -10.41 -4.96 -10.87
CA VAL A 61 -11.08 -5.11 -12.16
C VAL A 61 -10.10 -4.81 -13.28
N ARG A 62 -10.01 -5.71 -14.25
CA ARG A 62 -9.23 -5.52 -15.48
C ARG A 62 -10.17 -5.14 -16.63
N PHE A 63 -9.74 -4.16 -17.39
CA PHE A 63 -10.40 -3.67 -18.60
C PHE A 63 -9.60 -4.08 -19.83
N ALA A 64 -10.24 -4.05 -21.01
CA ALA A 64 -9.57 -4.34 -22.28
C ALA A 64 -8.54 -3.24 -22.64
N GLU A 65 -8.90 -1.99 -22.36
CA GLU A 65 -8.09 -0.80 -22.65
C GLU A 65 -7.75 -0.05 -21.35
N ASN A 66 -6.88 0.95 -21.47
CA ASN A 66 -6.59 1.84 -20.37
C ASN A 66 -7.79 2.71 -20.06
N VAL A 67 -8.21 2.74 -18.79
CA VAL A 67 -9.37 3.49 -18.33
C VAL A 67 -8.97 4.52 -17.27
N SER A 68 -9.71 5.62 -17.24
CA SER A 68 -9.50 6.70 -16.28
C SER A 68 -10.16 6.36 -14.94
N ALA A 69 -9.37 6.25 -13.87
CA ALA A 69 -9.91 5.97 -12.53
C ALA A 69 -10.96 7.00 -12.07
N PRO A 70 -10.81 8.33 -12.30
CA PRO A 70 -11.84 9.31 -11.99
C PRO A 70 -13.15 9.12 -12.77
N GLU A 71 -13.09 8.74 -14.04
CA GLU A 71 -14.28 8.49 -14.86
C GLU A 71 -15.06 7.28 -14.36
N VAL A 72 -14.35 6.18 -14.07
CA VAL A 72 -14.94 4.98 -13.47
C VAL A 72 -15.54 5.29 -12.09
N ALA A 73 -14.85 6.08 -11.24
CA ALA A 73 -15.37 6.48 -9.94
C ALA A 73 -16.69 7.26 -10.06
N ASN A 74 -16.79 8.17 -11.03
CA ASN A 74 -17.99 8.95 -11.28
C ASN A 74 -19.16 8.06 -11.77
N SER A 75 -18.90 7.13 -12.69
CA SER A 75 -19.92 6.18 -13.17
C SER A 75 -20.42 5.27 -12.04
N LEU A 76 -19.53 4.81 -11.19
CA LEU A 76 -19.88 3.97 -10.03
C LEU A 76 -20.62 4.73 -8.93
N LYS A 77 -20.47 6.04 -8.84
CA LYS A 77 -21.17 6.86 -7.86
C LYS A 77 -22.69 6.77 -8.02
N ASP A 78 -23.15 6.76 -9.26
CA ASP A 78 -24.59 6.65 -9.56
C ASP A 78 -25.12 5.25 -9.21
N ALA A 79 -24.32 4.21 -9.40
CA ALA A 79 -24.69 2.83 -9.10
C ALA A 79 -24.71 2.53 -7.59
N PHE A 80 -23.73 3.02 -6.83
CA PHE A 80 -23.60 2.77 -5.39
C PHE A 80 -24.27 3.82 -4.50
N GLY A 81 -24.74 4.95 -5.05
CA GLY A 81 -25.23 6.09 -4.26
C GLY A 81 -24.16 6.84 -3.47
N SER A 82 -22.91 6.40 -3.58
CA SER A 82 -21.72 7.03 -2.99
C SER A 82 -20.49 6.74 -3.85
N SER A 83 -19.56 7.69 -3.93
CA SER A 83 -18.36 7.49 -4.76
C SER A 83 -17.43 6.46 -4.10
N PRO A 84 -17.14 5.31 -4.74
CA PRO A 84 -16.11 4.40 -4.27
C PRO A 84 -14.72 5.01 -4.49
N GLU A 85 -13.74 4.52 -3.77
CA GLU A 85 -12.34 4.83 -4.04
C GLU A 85 -11.87 3.99 -5.22
N VAL A 86 -11.41 4.65 -6.30
CA VAL A 86 -10.93 3.98 -7.51
C VAL A 86 -9.51 4.44 -7.79
N LYS A 87 -8.59 3.48 -7.91
CA LYS A 87 -7.17 3.73 -8.20
C LYS A 87 -6.60 2.73 -9.18
N THR A 88 -5.61 3.14 -9.95
CA THR A 88 -4.87 2.24 -10.82
C THR A 88 -4.05 1.26 -9.98
N PHE A 89 -4.08 -0.02 -10.35
CA PHE A 89 -3.42 -1.11 -9.64
C PHE A 89 -2.66 -2.03 -10.61
N GLY A 90 -1.34 -2.05 -10.50
CA GLY A 90 -0.48 -2.84 -11.38
C GLY A 90 -0.35 -2.23 -12.77
N SER A 91 -1.20 -2.60 -13.71
CA SER A 91 -1.20 -2.09 -15.09
C SER A 91 -2.21 -0.95 -15.29
N ALA A 92 -2.03 -0.14 -16.34
CA ALA A 92 -2.89 1.01 -16.61
C ALA A 92 -4.34 0.65 -17.00
N ASN A 93 -4.57 -0.59 -17.40
CA ASN A 93 -5.91 -1.14 -17.69
C ASN A 93 -6.52 -1.90 -16.50
N GLN A 94 -5.95 -1.76 -15.29
CA GLN A 94 -6.44 -2.46 -14.11
C GLN A 94 -6.69 -1.47 -12.99
N LEU A 95 -7.89 -1.50 -12.44
CA LEU A 95 -8.31 -0.63 -11.36
C LEU A 95 -8.63 -1.42 -10.10
N LYS A 96 -8.27 -0.86 -8.97
CA LYS A 96 -8.68 -1.28 -7.64
C LYS A 96 -9.83 -0.39 -7.19
N ILE A 97 -10.98 -0.99 -6.96
CA ILE A 97 -12.24 -0.33 -6.61
C ILE A 97 -12.61 -0.74 -5.21
N THR A 98 -12.63 0.21 -4.28
CA THR A 98 -12.91 -0.03 -2.87
C THR A 98 -14.20 0.68 -2.45
N THR A 99 -15.11 -0.08 -1.84
CA THR A 99 -16.39 0.43 -1.36
C THR A 99 -16.74 -0.10 0.03
N LYS A 100 -17.47 0.72 0.80
CA LYS A 100 -18.08 0.31 2.08
C LYS A 100 -19.57 0.02 1.96
N TYR A 101 -20.10 0.04 0.74
CA TYR A 101 -21.53 -0.20 0.51
C TYR A 101 -21.95 -1.53 1.11
N LYS A 102 -22.98 -1.50 1.95
CA LYS A 102 -23.54 -2.67 2.67
C LYS A 102 -22.47 -3.55 3.34
N ILE A 103 -21.43 -2.95 3.95
CA ILE A 103 -20.33 -3.73 4.55
C ILE A 103 -20.78 -4.54 5.76
N ASP A 104 -21.77 -4.04 6.52
CA ASP A 104 -22.32 -4.70 7.71
C ASP A 104 -23.39 -5.76 7.35
N ASP A 105 -23.84 -5.78 6.09
CA ASP A 105 -24.82 -6.73 5.62
C ASP A 105 -24.15 -8.02 5.14
N ASN A 106 -24.48 -9.12 5.82
CA ASN A 106 -24.01 -10.48 5.51
C ASN A 106 -25.13 -11.37 4.94
N GLY A 107 -26.24 -10.77 4.44
CA GLY A 107 -27.33 -11.48 3.82
C GLY A 107 -26.89 -12.32 2.61
N VAL A 108 -27.62 -13.40 2.37
CA VAL A 108 -27.39 -14.23 1.19
C VAL A 108 -27.70 -13.40 -0.06
N GLY A 109 -26.75 -13.34 -1.01
CA GLY A 109 -26.91 -12.60 -2.27
C GLY A 109 -26.45 -11.15 -2.25
N VAL A 110 -26.08 -10.57 -1.09
CA VAL A 110 -25.57 -9.19 -1.01
C VAL A 110 -24.29 -9.00 -1.83
N ASP A 111 -23.41 -9.98 -1.81
CA ASP A 111 -22.15 -9.91 -2.57
C ASP A 111 -22.42 -9.97 -4.09
N ASP A 112 -23.40 -10.76 -4.54
CA ASP A 112 -23.85 -10.78 -5.94
C ASP A 112 -24.54 -9.47 -6.34
N GLU A 113 -25.37 -8.90 -5.47
CA GLU A 113 -25.97 -7.57 -5.69
C GLU A 113 -24.90 -6.50 -5.92
N ILE A 114 -23.87 -6.47 -5.07
CA ILE A 114 -22.79 -5.49 -5.16
C ILE A 114 -21.97 -5.69 -6.44
N GLN A 115 -21.67 -6.93 -6.81
CA GLN A 115 -20.97 -7.24 -8.06
C GLN A 115 -21.80 -6.87 -9.29
N ASN A 116 -23.12 -7.02 -9.23
CA ASN A 116 -24.02 -6.59 -10.30
C ASN A 116 -24.06 -5.05 -10.42
N LEU A 117 -24.12 -4.33 -9.30
CA LEU A 117 -24.00 -2.86 -9.29
C LEU A 117 -22.65 -2.41 -9.86
N LEU A 118 -21.57 -3.11 -9.50
CA LEU A 118 -20.24 -2.86 -10.06
C LEU A 118 -20.24 -3.08 -11.58
N TYR A 119 -20.76 -4.21 -12.06
CA TYR A 119 -20.87 -4.51 -13.48
C TYR A 119 -21.66 -3.43 -14.23
N THR A 120 -22.83 -3.07 -13.72
CA THR A 120 -23.68 -2.03 -14.32
C THR A 120 -22.97 -0.68 -14.38
N GLY A 121 -22.27 -0.32 -13.31
CA GLY A 121 -21.54 0.95 -13.23
C GLY A 121 -20.31 1.02 -14.13
N VAL A 122 -19.68 -0.10 -14.48
CA VAL A 122 -18.50 -0.12 -15.37
C VAL A 122 -18.84 -0.57 -16.80
N GLN A 123 -20.09 -0.86 -17.11
CA GLN A 123 -20.52 -1.44 -18.40
C GLN A 123 -20.04 -0.62 -19.61
N ASN A 124 -20.04 0.70 -19.51
CA ASN A 124 -19.58 1.60 -20.57
C ASN A 124 -18.07 1.53 -20.88
N PHE A 125 -17.30 0.89 -19.99
CA PHE A 125 -15.84 0.71 -20.11
C PHE A 125 -15.47 -0.72 -20.49
N LEU A 126 -16.47 -1.60 -20.60
CA LEU A 126 -16.26 -3.00 -20.99
C LEU A 126 -16.45 -3.16 -22.50
N PRO A 127 -15.78 -4.13 -23.12
CA PRO A 127 -16.06 -4.53 -24.50
C PRO A 127 -17.50 -4.99 -24.68
N ASP A 128 -18.05 -4.77 -25.87
CA ASP A 128 -19.38 -5.26 -26.23
C ASP A 128 -19.49 -6.77 -26.07
N GLY A 129 -20.62 -7.22 -25.51
CA GLY A 129 -20.95 -8.64 -25.39
C GLY A 129 -20.39 -9.34 -24.14
N ILE A 130 -19.67 -8.67 -23.25
CA ILE A 130 -19.29 -9.24 -21.95
C ILE A 130 -20.51 -9.36 -21.06
N SER A 131 -20.92 -10.59 -20.74
CA SER A 131 -22.02 -10.85 -19.79
C SER A 131 -21.59 -10.67 -18.35
N TYR A 132 -22.56 -10.53 -17.43
CA TYR A 132 -22.29 -10.45 -15.98
C TYR A 132 -21.49 -11.65 -15.46
N ASP A 133 -21.83 -12.86 -15.90
CA ASP A 133 -21.13 -14.08 -15.46
C ASP A 133 -19.67 -14.10 -15.92
N GLN A 134 -19.42 -13.67 -17.16
CA GLN A 134 -18.05 -13.52 -17.69
C GLN A 134 -17.26 -12.43 -16.97
N PHE A 135 -17.91 -11.32 -16.63
CA PHE A 135 -17.29 -10.24 -15.87
C PHE A 135 -16.93 -10.66 -14.44
N LYS A 136 -17.82 -11.40 -13.78
CA LYS A 136 -17.66 -11.86 -12.40
C LYS A 136 -16.43 -12.77 -12.22
N GLY A 137 -16.14 -13.64 -13.19
CA GLY A 137 -15.01 -14.59 -13.16
C GLY A 137 -13.83 -14.18 -14.03
N ALA A 138 -13.91 -13.06 -14.75
CA ALA A 138 -13.01 -12.72 -15.86
C ALA A 138 -12.84 -13.90 -16.86
N ASP A 139 -13.89 -14.72 -17.01
CA ASP A 139 -13.91 -15.93 -17.82
C ASP A 139 -14.31 -15.58 -19.26
N ASN A 140 -13.40 -14.89 -19.94
CA ASN A 140 -13.52 -14.50 -21.35
C ASN A 140 -12.14 -14.44 -22.00
N GLU A 141 -12.07 -14.44 -23.32
CA GLU A 141 -10.81 -14.47 -24.07
C GLU A 141 -9.86 -13.31 -23.76
N MET A 142 -10.41 -12.16 -23.34
CA MET A 142 -9.64 -10.95 -23.01
C MET A 142 -9.23 -10.88 -21.53
N ASN A 143 -9.66 -11.82 -20.69
CA ASN A 143 -9.50 -11.79 -19.23
C ASN A 143 -9.95 -10.44 -18.63
N VAL A 144 -11.07 -9.92 -19.09
CA VAL A 144 -11.69 -8.67 -18.65
C VAL A 144 -12.71 -8.98 -17.57
N GLY A 145 -12.68 -8.25 -16.45
CA GLY A 145 -13.62 -8.45 -15.35
C GLY A 145 -12.95 -8.45 -13.99
N ILE A 146 -13.60 -9.05 -13.00
CA ILE A 146 -13.14 -9.10 -11.62
C ILE A 146 -12.03 -10.16 -11.50
N MET A 147 -10.79 -9.69 -11.33
CA MET A 147 -9.62 -10.54 -11.11
C MET A 147 -9.51 -11.00 -9.67
N GLN A 148 -9.94 -10.17 -8.74
CA GLN A 148 -9.87 -10.43 -7.30
C GLN A 148 -10.98 -9.69 -6.58
N SER A 149 -11.56 -10.35 -5.57
CA SER A 149 -12.54 -9.77 -4.65
C SER A 149 -12.11 -10.06 -3.22
N ILE A 150 -12.03 -9.01 -2.39
CA ILE A 150 -11.67 -9.10 -0.98
C ILE A 150 -12.76 -8.40 -0.17
N LYS A 151 -13.30 -9.07 0.84
CA LYS A 151 -14.23 -8.51 1.82
C LYS A 151 -13.63 -8.62 3.21
N VAL A 152 -13.56 -7.51 3.91
CA VAL A 152 -13.13 -7.47 5.32
C VAL A 152 -14.21 -6.78 6.14
N GLY A 153 -14.84 -7.52 7.05
CA GLY A 153 -15.82 -6.95 7.97
C GLY A 153 -15.17 -6.02 9.00
N PRO A 154 -15.93 -5.08 9.59
CA PRO A 154 -15.39 -4.12 10.57
C PRO A 154 -14.70 -4.78 11.78
N THR A 155 -15.30 -5.84 12.33
CA THR A 155 -14.74 -6.60 13.45
C THR A 155 -13.38 -7.20 13.10
N ILE A 156 -13.28 -7.82 11.92
CA ILE A 156 -12.02 -8.42 11.43
C ILE A 156 -10.97 -7.32 11.22
N ALA A 157 -11.37 -6.16 10.69
CA ALA A 157 -10.47 -5.02 10.51
C ALA A 157 -9.91 -4.50 11.85
N ASP A 158 -10.71 -4.50 12.91
CA ASP A 158 -10.26 -4.10 14.25
C ASP A 158 -9.32 -5.13 14.86
N ASP A 159 -9.59 -6.43 14.68
CA ASP A 159 -8.68 -7.51 15.10
C ASP A 159 -7.33 -7.41 14.38
N ILE A 160 -7.33 -7.13 13.07
CA ILE A 160 -6.11 -6.93 12.28
C ILE A 160 -5.30 -5.73 12.80
N LYS A 161 -5.95 -4.59 13.12
CA LYS A 161 -5.27 -3.42 13.71
C LYS A 161 -4.59 -3.77 15.01
N GLN A 162 -5.31 -4.46 15.90
CA GLN A 162 -4.77 -4.85 17.19
C GLN A 162 -3.59 -5.82 17.03
N ALA A 163 -3.74 -6.84 16.17
CA ALA A 163 -2.67 -7.78 15.86
C ALA A 163 -1.43 -7.09 15.26
N ALA A 164 -1.62 -6.15 14.34
CA ALA A 164 -0.53 -5.38 13.73
C ALA A 164 0.23 -4.54 14.77
N PHE A 165 -0.48 -3.88 15.69
CA PHE A 165 0.14 -3.12 16.78
C PHE A 165 1.04 -4.00 17.65
N TRP A 166 0.53 -5.16 18.10
CA TRP A 166 1.29 -6.09 18.92
C TRP A 166 2.45 -6.75 18.16
N ALA A 167 2.28 -7.03 16.87
CA ALA A 167 3.35 -7.56 16.02
C ALA A 167 4.51 -6.56 15.87
N ILE A 168 4.21 -5.28 15.61
CA ILE A 168 5.23 -4.22 15.51
C ILE A 168 5.96 -4.05 16.84
N LEU A 169 5.23 -3.92 17.95
CA LEU A 169 5.84 -3.77 19.27
C LEU A 169 6.70 -4.99 19.63
N GLY A 170 6.19 -6.19 19.40
CA GLY A 170 6.91 -7.44 19.65
C GLY A 170 8.20 -7.54 18.81
N SER A 171 8.16 -7.20 17.53
CA SER A 171 9.34 -7.21 16.66
C SER A 171 10.43 -6.24 17.14
N LEU A 172 10.05 -5.03 17.55
CA LEU A 172 11.01 -4.05 18.10
C LEU A 172 11.66 -4.55 19.39
N ILE A 173 10.90 -5.19 20.27
CA ILE A 173 11.43 -5.79 21.51
C ILE A 173 12.41 -6.92 21.17
N VAL A 174 12.05 -7.82 20.24
CA VAL A 174 12.94 -8.92 19.83
C VAL A 174 14.24 -8.40 19.23
N VAL A 175 14.17 -7.41 18.34
CA VAL A 175 15.36 -6.76 17.76
C VAL A 175 16.22 -6.10 18.85
N PHE A 176 15.60 -5.37 19.76
CA PHE A 176 16.30 -4.74 20.91
C PHE A 176 17.05 -5.78 21.73
N LEU A 177 16.38 -6.85 22.14
CA LEU A 177 16.96 -7.91 22.97
C LEU A 177 18.07 -8.67 22.23
N TYR A 178 17.86 -8.98 20.94
CA TYR A 178 18.88 -9.64 20.13
C TYR A 178 20.17 -8.82 20.07
N ILE A 179 20.08 -7.51 19.80
CA ILE A 179 21.24 -6.62 19.71
C ILE A 179 21.89 -6.45 21.10
N LEU A 180 21.07 -6.35 22.16
CA LEU A 180 21.56 -6.26 23.54
C LEU A 180 22.40 -7.48 23.93
N LEU A 181 21.90 -8.68 23.64
CA LEU A 181 22.61 -9.93 23.92
C LEU A 181 23.88 -10.07 23.07
N ARG A 182 23.81 -9.65 21.80
CA ARG A 182 24.92 -9.78 20.84
C ARG A 182 26.06 -8.83 21.13
N PHE A 183 25.78 -7.57 21.47
CA PHE A 183 26.79 -6.52 21.68
C PHE A 183 27.01 -6.18 23.16
N ARG A 184 26.17 -6.67 24.07
CA ARG A 184 26.24 -6.45 25.51
C ARG A 184 26.30 -4.97 25.93
N LYS A 185 25.79 -4.05 25.09
CA LYS A 185 25.72 -2.61 25.35
C LYS A 185 24.36 -2.10 24.89
N TRP A 186 23.57 -1.57 25.81
CA TRP A 186 22.22 -1.08 25.57
C TRP A 186 22.16 0.08 24.57
N GLN A 187 23.25 0.87 24.44
CA GLN A 187 23.32 1.99 23.52
C GLN A 187 23.19 1.54 22.05
N PHE A 188 23.77 0.39 21.70
CA PHE A 188 23.62 -0.16 20.34
C PHE A 188 22.19 -0.64 20.06
N SER A 189 21.54 -1.25 21.05
CA SER A 189 20.16 -1.70 20.93
C SER A 189 19.20 -0.51 20.76
N LEU A 190 19.39 0.53 21.58
CA LEU A 190 18.59 1.74 21.48
C LEU A 190 18.81 2.46 20.14
N GLY A 191 20.07 2.55 19.68
CA GLY A 191 20.38 3.13 18.37
C GLY A 191 19.73 2.39 17.22
N ALA A 192 19.72 1.06 17.25
CA ALA A 192 19.08 0.24 16.23
C ALA A 192 17.56 0.42 16.20
N VAL A 193 16.89 0.38 17.35
CA VAL A 193 15.45 0.62 17.45
C VAL A 193 15.08 2.04 16.99
N ALA A 194 15.89 3.04 17.37
CA ALA A 194 15.67 4.41 16.93
C ALA A 194 15.84 4.57 15.40
N ALA A 195 16.79 3.85 14.78
CA ALA A 195 16.97 3.84 13.34
C ALA A 195 15.76 3.22 12.63
N VAL A 196 15.28 2.05 13.08
CA VAL A 196 14.08 1.41 12.51
C VAL A 196 12.86 2.32 12.65
N PHE A 197 12.67 2.93 13.81
CA PHE A 197 11.57 3.87 14.04
C PHE A 197 11.63 5.09 13.12
N HIS A 198 12.83 5.65 12.94
CA HIS A 198 13.07 6.73 11.99
C HIS A 198 12.71 6.33 10.57
N ASP A 199 13.13 5.15 10.10
CA ASP A 199 12.91 4.69 8.74
C ASP A 199 11.42 4.43 8.49
N VAL A 200 10.73 3.82 9.44
CA VAL A 200 9.27 3.64 9.40
C VAL A 200 8.55 4.99 9.32
N LEU A 201 8.96 5.98 10.13
CA LEU A 201 8.38 7.33 10.06
C LEU A 201 8.60 7.99 8.70
N ILE A 202 9.76 7.84 8.09
CA ILE A 202 10.03 8.37 6.73
C ILE A 202 9.09 7.73 5.71
N VAL A 203 8.94 6.41 5.73
CA VAL A 203 8.04 5.69 4.80
C VAL A 203 6.60 6.14 5.00
N LEU A 204 6.09 6.18 6.24
CA LEU A 204 4.74 6.65 6.53
C LEU A 204 4.53 8.11 6.11
N SER A 205 5.55 8.96 6.27
CA SER A 205 5.53 10.35 5.82
C SER A 205 5.38 10.48 4.31
N ILE A 206 6.10 9.66 3.55
CA ILE A 206 5.99 9.61 2.08
C ILE A 206 4.57 9.18 1.68
N PHE A 207 4.04 8.14 2.31
CA PHE A 207 2.66 7.71 2.05
C PHE A 207 1.66 8.81 2.36
N SER A 208 1.78 9.49 3.52
CA SER A 208 0.90 10.59 3.91
C SER A 208 0.96 11.81 2.98
N LEU A 209 2.14 12.13 2.45
CA LEU A 209 2.33 13.27 1.56
C LEU A 209 1.74 13.02 0.16
N PHE A 210 1.89 11.79 -0.35
CA PHE A 210 1.69 11.52 -1.76
C PHE A 210 0.42 10.75 -2.12
N TYR A 211 -0.29 10.11 -1.17
CA TYR A 211 -1.44 9.26 -1.49
C TYR A 211 -2.61 10.00 -2.17
N LYS A 212 -2.69 11.34 -2.01
CA LYS A 212 -3.71 12.17 -2.68
C LYS A 212 -3.27 12.70 -4.04
N VAL A 213 -1.96 12.67 -4.31
CA VAL A 213 -1.37 13.33 -5.48
C VAL A 213 -1.03 12.31 -6.57
N LEU A 214 -0.57 11.13 -6.17
CA LEU A 214 -0.16 10.10 -7.12
C LEU A 214 -1.37 9.32 -7.65
N PRO A 215 -1.36 8.96 -8.95
CA PRO A 215 -2.48 8.28 -9.59
C PRO A 215 -2.58 6.79 -9.25
N PHE A 216 -1.58 6.22 -8.58
CA PHE A 216 -1.57 4.83 -8.18
C PHE A 216 -1.91 4.64 -6.71
N ASP A 217 -2.28 3.41 -6.37
CA ASP A 217 -2.70 3.05 -5.02
C ASP A 217 -1.54 3.12 -4.01
N MET A 218 -1.71 3.91 -2.97
CA MET A 218 -0.82 4.04 -1.82
C MET A 218 -1.58 3.76 -0.52
N GLU A 219 -2.17 2.57 -0.43
CA GLU A 219 -2.87 2.14 0.76
C GLU A 219 -1.92 1.46 1.76
N ILE A 220 -2.19 1.69 3.04
CA ILE A 220 -1.57 0.94 4.13
C ILE A 220 -2.48 -0.25 4.44
N GLY A 221 -2.09 -1.41 3.95
CA GLY A 221 -2.75 -2.68 4.20
C GLY A 221 -1.88 -3.64 5.02
N GLN A 222 -2.35 -4.87 5.19
CA GLN A 222 -1.62 -5.91 5.90
C GLN A 222 -0.26 -6.23 5.23
N SER A 223 -0.22 -6.22 3.89
CA SER A 223 1.03 -6.42 3.13
C SER A 223 2.06 -5.32 3.39
N PHE A 224 1.63 -4.07 3.59
CA PHE A 224 2.50 -2.96 3.94
C PHE A 224 3.13 -3.16 5.33
N ILE A 225 2.33 -3.60 6.32
CA ILE A 225 2.84 -3.89 7.66
C ILE A 225 3.86 -5.04 7.61
N ALA A 226 3.58 -6.10 6.83
CA ALA A 226 4.52 -7.20 6.64
C ALA A 226 5.85 -6.71 6.04
N ALA A 227 5.80 -5.81 5.04
CA ALA A 227 7.00 -5.24 4.43
C ALA A 227 7.82 -4.34 5.38
N ILE A 228 7.16 -3.64 6.31
CA ILE A 228 7.88 -2.84 7.33
C ILE A 228 8.56 -3.74 8.38
N LEU A 229 8.00 -4.92 8.66
CA LEU A 229 8.53 -5.84 9.67
C LEU A 229 9.68 -6.72 9.15
N THR A 230 9.93 -6.78 7.84
CA THR A 230 11.03 -7.52 7.21
C THR A 230 12.22 -6.64 6.91
#